data_0a42b04831e3324b8723e98155e090ba
#
_entry.id   0a42b04831e3324b8723e98155e090ba
#
_cell.length_a   1.000
_cell.length_b   1.000
_cell.length_c   1.000
_cell.angle_alpha   90.00
_cell.angle_beta   90.00
_cell.angle_gamma   90.00
#
_symmetry.space_group_name_H-M   'P 1'
#
loop_
_entity.id
_entity.type
_entity.pdbx_description
1 polymer ?
#
loop_
_entity_poly.entity_id
_entity_poly.type
_entity_poly.pdbx_seq_one_letter_code
_entity_poly.pdbx_strand_id
1 'polypeptide(L)'
;MKLARENNLSETAFLVKENEGYRLRWFTPGTEVDLCGHATLASSYVIFNIYEKDSDVVHYYTRSGELIVKRQGNRYVMDFPTFDQKEIPVTDDMERAFGVRPVKALLDMDLVCVFEKEDQVREMTPDQALLLLLPGRLQNVTAAGKHADCVSRSFGQKVAVPEDPVCGSAHCQIADYWASMLNKKEIHAYQASARGGDLYCEMLDNGRIAIAGEAVLVMESEIFAEL
;
A
#
# COMPACT_ATOMS: atom_id res chain seq x y z
N MET A 1 19.10 -3.70 8.31
CA MET A 1 19.63 -2.61 7.46
C MET A 1 20.59 -3.09 6.36
N LYS A 2 21.73 -3.75 6.68
CA LYS A 2 22.68 -4.18 5.63
C LYS A 2 22.01 -5.06 4.58
N LEU A 3 21.33 -6.12 5.00
CA LEU A 3 20.62 -7.04 4.09
C LEU A 3 19.51 -6.35 3.27
N ALA A 4 18.76 -5.41 3.85
CA ALA A 4 17.77 -4.66 3.10
C ALA A 4 18.38 -3.80 1.98
N ARG A 5 19.60 -3.29 2.19
CA ARG A 5 20.36 -2.57 1.15
C ARG A 5 20.82 -3.49 0.03
N GLU A 6 21.32 -4.68 0.37
CA GLU A 6 21.73 -5.68 -0.63
C GLU A 6 20.53 -6.16 -1.47
N ASN A 7 19.38 -6.40 -0.83
CA ASN A 7 18.16 -6.80 -1.53
C ASN A 7 17.63 -5.72 -2.48
N ASN A 8 17.82 -4.45 -2.14
CA ASN A 8 17.39 -3.27 -2.91
C ASN A 8 15.91 -3.36 -3.37
N LEU A 9 15.06 -3.90 -2.50
CA LEU A 9 13.60 -3.91 -2.66
C LEU A 9 12.99 -2.72 -1.93
N SER A 10 11.72 -2.40 -2.24
CA SER A 10 11.01 -1.33 -1.52
C SER A 10 11.10 -1.54 -0.01
N GLU A 11 10.77 -2.74 0.47
CA GLU A 11 11.01 -3.16 1.86
C GLU A 11 11.47 -4.61 1.95
N THR A 12 12.27 -4.88 2.99
CA THR A 12 12.60 -6.22 3.47
C THR A 12 12.00 -6.41 4.85
N ALA A 13 11.14 -7.41 5.01
CA ALA A 13 10.53 -7.77 6.29
C ALA A 13 11.43 -8.75 7.05
N PHE A 14 11.54 -8.55 8.37
CA PHE A 14 12.23 -9.45 9.30
C PHE A 14 11.24 -9.94 10.35
N LEU A 15 11.16 -11.25 10.51
CA LEU A 15 10.25 -11.94 11.39
C LEU A 15 11.00 -12.73 12.44
N VAL A 16 10.54 -12.65 13.68
CA VAL A 16 11.02 -13.47 14.78
C VAL A 16 9.79 -14.03 15.52
N LYS A 17 9.71 -15.36 15.69
CA LYS A 17 8.63 -15.98 16.48
C LYS A 17 8.70 -15.46 17.90
N GLU A 18 7.60 -14.96 18.43
CA GLU A 18 7.48 -14.40 19.77
C GLU A 18 6.07 -14.67 20.31
N ASN A 19 5.99 -15.35 21.47
CA ASN A 19 4.70 -15.78 22.03
C ASN A 19 3.86 -16.58 21.03
N GLU A 20 2.60 -16.18 20.86
CA GLU A 20 1.65 -16.81 19.92
C GLU A 20 1.66 -16.17 18.52
N GLY A 21 2.59 -15.25 18.26
CA GLY A 21 2.70 -14.51 16.99
C GLY A 21 4.13 -14.30 16.56
N TYR A 22 4.36 -13.19 15.90
CA TYR A 22 5.67 -12.82 15.35
C TYR A 22 5.97 -11.34 15.61
N ARG A 23 7.19 -11.03 16.06
CA ARG A 23 7.71 -9.68 15.96
C ARG A 23 8.05 -9.43 14.50
N LEU A 24 7.50 -8.35 13.94
CA LEU A 24 7.67 -7.97 12.55
C LEU A 24 8.26 -6.55 12.44
N ARG A 25 9.30 -6.42 11.62
CA ARG A 25 9.97 -5.16 11.33
C ARG A 25 10.24 -5.05 9.83
N TRP A 26 10.10 -3.85 9.27
CA TRP A 26 10.31 -3.57 7.86
C TRP A 26 11.42 -2.55 7.65
N PHE A 27 12.25 -2.81 6.66
CA PHE A 27 13.37 -1.95 6.33
C PHE A 27 13.38 -1.65 4.84
N THR A 28 13.34 -0.37 4.47
CA THR A 28 13.77 0.09 3.16
C THR A 28 15.31 0.01 3.05
N PRO A 29 15.92 0.20 1.89
CA PRO A 29 17.37 0.34 1.79
C PRO A 29 17.96 1.48 2.66
N GLY A 30 17.15 2.50 2.98
CA GLY A 30 17.57 3.68 3.72
C GLY A 30 17.24 3.66 5.22
N THR A 31 16.10 3.15 5.62
CA THR A 31 15.60 3.29 6.99
C THR A 31 14.64 2.16 7.39
N GLU A 32 14.36 2.05 8.68
CA GLU A 32 13.26 1.25 9.20
C GLU A 32 11.97 2.06 9.09
N VAL A 33 10.87 1.39 8.71
CA VAL A 33 9.54 1.98 8.63
C VAL A 33 8.61 1.35 9.67
N ASP A 34 7.66 2.14 10.17
CA ASP A 34 6.79 1.73 11.27
C ASP A 34 5.59 0.89 10.80
N LEU A 35 5.22 0.98 9.53
CA LEU A 35 4.11 0.23 8.92
C LEU A 35 4.37 -0.03 7.44
N CYS A 36 4.16 -1.29 7.00
CA CYS A 36 4.24 -1.68 5.60
C CYS A 36 3.22 -2.79 5.29
N GLY A 37 2.17 -2.48 4.53
CA GLY A 37 1.08 -3.41 4.23
C GLY A 37 1.52 -4.57 3.33
N HIS A 38 2.11 -4.30 2.16
CA HIS A 38 2.46 -5.34 1.20
C HIS A 38 3.54 -6.31 1.73
N ALA A 39 4.52 -5.81 2.51
CA ALA A 39 5.52 -6.67 3.11
C ALA A 39 4.94 -7.51 4.27
N THR A 40 3.92 -7.01 4.99
CA THR A 40 3.14 -7.80 5.96
C THR A 40 2.37 -8.91 5.26
N LEU A 41 1.72 -8.60 4.14
CA LEU A 41 0.99 -9.57 3.34
C LEU A 41 1.92 -10.66 2.79
N ALA A 42 3.09 -10.29 2.25
CA ALA A 42 4.11 -11.24 1.80
C ALA A 42 4.64 -12.13 2.95
N SER A 43 4.84 -11.54 4.13
CA SER A 43 5.21 -12.28 5.35
C SER A 43 4.14 -13.28 5.74
N SER A 44 2.87 -12.90 5.65
CA SER A 44 1.73 -13.77 5.96
C SER A 44 1.63 -14.94 5.00
N TYR A 45 1.91 -14.72 3.70
CA TYR A 45 2.04 -15.82 2.74
C TYR A 45 3.06 -16.87 3.23
N VAL A 46 4.25 -16.43 3.64
CA VAL A 46 5.31 -17.32 4.13
C VAL A 46 4.86 -18.07 5.39
N ILE A 47 4.27 -17.38 6.35
CA ILE A 47 3.78 -18.01 7.58
C ILE A 47 2.73 -19.08 7.26
N PHE A 48 1.68 -18.74 6.55
CA PHE A 48 0.57 -19.65 6.28
C PHE A 48 0.90 -20.79 5.31
N ASN A 49 1.88 -20.65 4.44
CA ASN A 49 2.18 -21.68 3.44
C ASN A 49 3.42 -22.51 3.77
N ILE A 50 4.30 -22.03 4.64
CA ILE A 50 5.57 -22.71 4.96
C ILE A 50 5.61 -23.12 6.45
N TYR A 51 5.33 -22.20 7.38
CA TYR A 51 5.55 -22.42 8.80
C TYR A 51 4.29 -22.86 9.57
N GLU A 52 3.14 -22.27 9.36
CA GLU A 52 1.89 -22.51 10.11
C GLU A 52 0.73 -22.80 9.15
N LYS A 53 0.82 -23.91 8.41
CA LYS A 53 -0.09 -24.24 7.30
C LYS A 53 -1.55 -24.45 7.75
N ASP A 54 -1.75 -24.84 8.99
CA ASP A 54 -3.06 -25.13 9.56
C ASP A 54 -3.70 -23.90 10.23
N SER A 55 -2.99 -22.75 10.26
CA SER A 55 -3.49 -21.49 10.81
C SER A 55 -4.17 -20.64 9.74
N ASP A 56 -5.26 -19.97 10.11
CA ASP A 56 -5.93 -18.96 9.29
C ASP A 56 -5.79 -17.54 9.86
N VAL A 57 -5.07 -17.38 10.98
CA VAL A 57 -4.83 -16.09 11.63
C VAL A 57 -3.38 -16.01 12.08
N VAL A 58 -2.75 -14.87 11.83
CA VAL A 58 -1.42 -14.55 12.35
C VAL A 58 -1.42 -13.19 13.04
N HIS A 59 -0.74 -13.13 14.18
CA HIS A 59 -0.55 -11.92 14.97
C HIS A 59 0.88 -11.40 14.78
N TYR A 60 1.01 -10.13 14.43
CA TYR A 60 2.31 -9.45 14.33
C TYR A 60 2.43 -8.36 15.38
N TYR A 61 3.51 -8.39 16.13
CA TYR A 61 3.87 -7.35 17.09
C TYR A 61 4.85 -6.39 16.42
N THR A 62 4.41 -5.15 16.22
CA THR A 62 5.13 -4.13 15.46
C THR A 62 5.31 -2.85 16.28
N ARG A 63 6.07 -1.88 15.75
CA ARG A 63 6.18 -0.55 16.35
C ARG A 63 4.87 0.23 16.34
N SER A 64 4.01 -0.03 15.36
CA SER A 64 2.69 0.61 15.23
C SER A 64 1.59 -0.12 16.00
N GLY A 65 1.95 -1.10 16.85
CA GLY A 65 1.03 -1.93 17.59
C GLY A 65 0.86 -3.31 16.95
N GLU A 66 -0.18 -4.01 17.39
CA GLU A 66 -0.52 -5.34 16.88
C GLU A 66 -1.21 -5.22 15.53
N LEU A 67 -0.76 -6.04 14.57
CA LEU A 67 -1.43 -6.25 13.30
C LEU A 67 -1.92 -7.69 13.23
N ILE A 68 -3.15 -7.87 12.78
CA ILE A 68 -3.77 -9.18 12.61
C ILE A 68 -4.01 -9.39 11.11
N VAL A 69 -3.52 -10.52 10.60
CA VAL A 69 -3.79 -10.93 9.21
C VAL A 69 -4.56 -12.24 9.23
N LYS A 70 -5.62 -12.30 8.43
CA LYS A 70 -6.47 -13.49 8.26
C LYS A 70 -6.32 -14.04 6.85
N ARG A 71 -6.23 -15.36 6.73
CA ARG A 71 -6.30 -16.04 5.44
C ARG A 71 -7.75 -16.28 5.03
N GLN A 72 -8.11 -15.91 3.81
CA GLN A 72 -9.41 -16.18 3.21
C GLN A 72 -9.20 -16.77 1.81
N GLY A 73 -9.15 -18.09 1.71
CA GLY A 73 -8.77 -18.76 0.48
C GLY A 73 -7.32 -18.47 0.10
N ASN A 74 -7.11 -17.85 -1.07
CA ASN A 74 -5.80 -17.41 -1.57
C ASN A 74 -5.46 -15.95 -1.21
N ARG A 75 -6.34 -15.25 -0.47
CA ARG A 75 -6.14 -13.86 -0.06
C ARG A 75 -5.76 -13.73 1.40
N TYR A 76 -5.02 -12.67 1.70
CA TYR A 76 -4.62 -12.29 3.05
C TYR A 76 -5.24 -10.94 3.38
N VAL A 77 -6.07 -10.90 4.42
CA VAL A 77 -6.88 -9.76 4.82
C VAL A 77 -6.25 -9.08 6.02
N MET A 78 -5.97 -7.79 5.88
CA MET A 78 -5.44 -6.92 6.93
C MET A 78 -6.48 -5.87 7.30
N ASP A 79 -6.61 -5.55 8.58
CA ASP A 79 -7.51 -4.53 9.11
C ASP A 79 -6.72 -3.24 9.41
N PHE A 80 -7.12 -2.12 8.80
CA PHE A 80 -6.49 -0.81 8.93
C PHE A 80 -7.46 0.26 9.41
N PRO A 81 -6.99 1.36 10.03
CA PRO A 81 -7.80 2.54 10.24
C PRO A 81 -8.11 3.23 8.91
N THR A 82 -9.27 3.87 8.81
CA THR A 82 -9.54 4.88 7.78
C THR A 82 -8.98 6.24 8.20
N PHE A 83 -8.93 7.19 7.28
CA PHE A 83 -8.42 8.54 7.49
C PHE A 83 -9.53 9.57 7.27
N ASP A 84 -9.49 10.69 8.02
CA ASP A 84 -10.42 11.82 7.88
C ASP A 84 -9.92 12.78 6.78
N GLN A 85 -9.86 12.27 5.54
CA GLN A 85 -9.35 13.02 4.40
C GLN A 85 -10.29 14.18 4.02
N LYS A 86 -9.71 15.35 3.76
CA LYS A 86 -10.45 16.57 3.41
C LYS A 86 -10.12 17.03 2.01
N GLU A 87 -11.13 17.53 1.32
CA GLU A 87 -10.94 18.15 0.03
C GLU A 87 -10.11 19.44 0.17
N ILE A 88 -9.10 19.58 -0.67
CA ILE A 88 -8.25 20.75 -0.76
C ILE A 88 -8.27 21.32 -2.17
N PRO A 89 -7.93 22.60 -2.36
CA PRO A 89 -7.84 23.18 -3.69
C PRO A 89 -6.84 22.45 -4.59
N VAL A 90 -7.22 22.20 -5.84
CA VAL A 90 -6.30 21.74 -6.89
C VAL A 90 -5.38 22.90 -7.28
N THR A 91 -4.08 22.67 -7.25
CA THR A 91 -3.06 23.70 -7.51
C THR A 91 -2.37 23.50 -8.87
N ASP A 92 -1.75 24.57 -9.37
CA ASP A 92 -0.93 24.49 -10.60
C ASP A 92 0.34 23.65 -10.36
N ASP A 93 0.80 23.53 -9.10
CA ASP A 93 1.92 22.66 -8.75
C ASP A 93 1.56 21.19 -8.92
N MET A 94 0.32 20.78 -8.59
CA MET A 94 -0.18 19.42 -8.85
C MET A 94 -0.20 19.14 -10.36
N GLU A 95 -0.72 20.08 -11.16
CA GLU A 95 -0.75 19.93 -12.60
C GLU A 95 0.67 19.81 -13.19
N ARG A 96 1.60 20.64 -12.73
CA ARG A 96 3.00 20.57 -13.18
C ARG A 96 3.67 19.26 -12.79
N ALA A 97 3.43 18.79 -11.57
CA ALA A 97 4.04 17.55 -11.07
C ALA A 97 3.52 16.30 -11.79
N PHE A 98 2.23 16.25 -12.08
CA PHE A 98 1.60 15.10 -12.73
C PHE A 98 1.52 15.21 -14.26
N GLY A 99 1.78 16.39 -14.82
CA GLY A 99 1.65 16.67 -16.27
C GLY A 99 0.20 16.79 -16.75
N VAL A 100 -0.77 16.58 -15.88
CA VAL A 100 -2.22 16.68 -16.10
C VAL A 100 -2.87 17.25 -14.85
N ARG A 101 -3.87 18.14 -15.03
CA ARG A 101 -4.60 18.73 -13.91
C ARG A 101 -5.57 17.72 -13.31
N PRO A 102 -5.49 17.43 -12.00
CA PRO A 102 -6.50 16.61 -11.32
C PRO A 102 -7.86 17.34 -11.28
N VAL A 103 -8.95 16.58 -11.23
CA VAL A 103 -10.30 17.13 -11.07
C VAL A 103 -10.66 17.36 -9.59
N LYS A 104 -9.97 16.67 -8.67
CA LYS A 104 -10.14 16.80 -7.23
C LYS A 104 -8.84 16.45 -6.52
N ALA A 105 -8.61 17.04 -5.36
CA ALA A 105 -7.52 16.70 -4.46
C ALA A 105 -8.04 16.55 -3.03
N LEU A 106 -7.56 15.52 -2.35
CA LEU A 106 -7.88 15.20 -0.96
C LEU A 106 -6.58 15.06 -0.17
N LEU A 107 -6.58 15.47 1.07
CA LEU A 107 -5.41 15.43 1.94
C LEU A 107 -5.78 14.95 3.34
N ASP A 108 -5.00 14.01 3.83
CA ASP A 108 -4.83 13.67 5.24
C ASP A 108 -3.35 13.32 5.42
N MET A 109 -3.00 12.10 5.78
CA MET A 109 -1.62 11.62 5.84
C MET A 109 -0.95 11.68 4.46
N ASP A 110 -1.66 11.26 3.43
CA ASP A 110 -1.22 11.26 2.05
C ASP A 110 -2.08 12.19 1.18
N LEU A 111 -1.50 12.71 0.10
CA LEU A 111 -2.24 13.41 -0.93
C LEU A 111 -2.89 12.40 -1.87
N VAL A 112 -4.20 12.56 -2.14
CA VAL A 112 -4.91 11.78 -3.17
C VAL A 112 -5.44 12.75 -4.23
N CYS A 113 -4.93 12.62 -5.45
CA CYS A 113 -5.39 13.37 -6.62
C CYS A 113 -6.27 12.49 -7.50
N VAL A 114 -7.50 12.94 -7.75
CA VAL A 114 -8.47 12.25 -8.61
C VAL A 114 -8.38 12.80 -10.02
N PHE A 115 -8.34 11.91 -11.00
CA PHE A 115 -8.30 12.23 -12.43
C PHE A 115 -9.57 11.76 -13.13
N GLU A 116 -9.86 12.37 -14.28
CA GLU A 116 -11.09 12.11 -15.03
C GLU A 116 -11.11 10.72 -15.68
N LYS A 117 -9.93 10.24 -16.13
CA LYS A 117 -9.80 9.01 -16.93
C LYS A 117 -8.72 8.09 -16.39
N GLU A 118 -8.98 6.79 -16.47
CA GLU A 118 -8.02 5.74 -16.14
C GLU A 118 -6.70 5.88 -16.90
N ASP A 119 -6.76 6.20 -18.20
CA ASP A 119 -5.57 6.30 -19.05
C ASP A 119 -4.62 7.41 -18.57
N GLN A 120 -5.14 8.50 -17.97
CA GLN A 120 -4.32 9.55 -17.37
C GLN A 120 -3.49 9.02 -16.20
N VAL A 121 -4.05 8.13 -15.38
CA VAL A 121 -3.34 7.50 -14.26
C VAL A 121 -2.31 6.48 -14.77
N ARG A 122 -2.68 5.63 -15.73
CA ARG A 122 -1.82 4.56 -16.24
C ARG A 122 -0.60 5.08 -16.99
N GLU A 123 -0.78 6.11 -17.82
CA GLU A 123 0.25 6.62 -18.71
C GLU A 123 1.08 7.76 -18.07
N MET A 124 0.69 8.19 -16.87
CA MET A 124 1.33 9.29 -16.17
C MET A 124 2.82 9.03 -15.92
N THR A 125 3.63 10.03 -16.25
CA THR A 125 5.05 10.09 -15.92
C THR A 125 5.29 11.35 -15.09
N PRO A 126 5.16 11.27 -13.75
CA PRO A 126 5.26 12.43 -12.89
C PRO A 126 6.70 12.94 -12.78
N ASP A 127 6.86 14.23 -12.62
CA ASP A 127 8.14 14.84 -12.28
C ASP A 127 8.47 14.56 -10.82
N GLN A 128 9.43 13.66 -10.58
CA GLN A 128 9.84 13.20 -9.26
C GLN A 128 10.35 14.34 -8.35
N ALA A 129 10.96 15.38 -8.92
CA ALA A 129 11.43 16.52 -8.15
C ALA A 129 10.26 17.42 -7.70
N LEU A 130 9.25 17.60 -8.53
CA LEU A 130 8.07 18.37 -8.20
C LEU A 130 7.17 17.64 -7.20
N LEU A 131 7.12 16.31 -7.21
CA LEU A 131 6.39 15.52 -6.20
C LEU A 131 6.86 15.82 -4.77
N LEU A 132 8.14 16.11 -4.55
CA LEU A 132 8.69 16.48 -3.24
C LEU A 132 8.07 17.76 -2.67
N LEU A 133 7.57 18.65 -3.52
CA LEU A 133 6.99 19.94 -3.14
C LEU A 133 5.50 19.84 -2.78
N LEU A 134 4.81 18.77 -3.21
CA LEU A 134 3.39 18.58 -2.93
C LEU A 134 3.16 18.18 -1.46
N PRO A 135 1.98 18.47 -0.89
CA PRO A 135 1.65 18.04 0.47
C PRO A 135 1.52 16.51 0.60
N GLY A 136 1.36 16.03 1.82
CA GLY A 136 1.22 14.60 2.14
C GLY A 136 2.57 13.87 2.17
N ARG A 137 2.57 12.69 2.77
CA ARG A 137 3.73 11.78 2.82
C ARG A 137 3.93 11.11 1.45
N LEU A 138 2.85 10.50 0.91
CA LEU A 138 2.79 9.95 -0.44
C LEU A 138 1.94 10.86 -1.34
N GLN A 139 2.17 10.78 -2.64
CA GLN A 139 1.36 11.43 -3.66
C GLN A 139 0.66 10.34 -4.47
N ASN A 140 -0.61 10.11 -4.16
CA ASN A 140 -1.43 9.09 -4.78
C ASN A 140 -2.28 9.71 -5.89
N VAL A 141 -2.43 8.97 -6.97
CA VAL A 141 -3.29 9.33 -8.10
C VAL A 141 -4.31 8.24 -8.33
N THR A 142 -5.56 8.61 -8.65
CA THR A 142 -6.64 7.65 -8.88
C THR A 142 -7.65 8.15 -9.91
N ALA A 143 -8.33 7.22 -10.54
CA ALA A 143 -9.47 7.46 -11.44
C ALA A 143 -10.44 6.28 -11.37
N ALA A 144 -11.66 6.44 -11.91
CA ALA A 144 -12.57 5.32 -12.14
C ALA A 144 -11.91 4.28 -13.06
N GLY A 145 -12.01 3.00 -12.70
CA GLY A 145 -11.42 1.91 -13.47
C GLY A 145 -12.37 1.35 -14.52
N LYS A 146 -11.81 0.76 -15.58
CA LYS A 146 -12.58 0.06 -16.64
C LYS A 146 -12.92 -1.39 -16.25
N HIS A 147 -12.06 -2.04 -15.45
CA HIS A 147 -12.17 -3.44 -15.05
C HIS A 147 -12.16 -3.64 -13.52
N ALA A 148 -11.81 -2.62 -12.78
CA ALA A 148 -11.92 -2.50 -11.34
C ALA A 148 -12.81 -1.29 -11.01
N ASP A 149 -13.21 -1.09 -9.76
CA ASP A 149 -13.95 0.09 -9.35
C ASP A 149 -13.11 1.36 -9.49
N CYS A 150 -11.80 1.24 -9.21
CA CYS A 150 -10.84 2.32 -9.41
C CYS A 150 -9.47 1.80 -9.83
N VAL A 151 -8.71 2.68 -10.46
CA VAL A 151 -7.28 2.49 -10.75
C VAL A 151 -6.48 3.51 -9.95
N SER A 152 -5.27 3.15 -9.52
CA SER A 152 -4.40 4.03 -8.74
C SER A 152 -2.93 3.86 -9.09
N ARG A 153 -2.11 4.83 -8.71
CA ARG A 153 -0.65 4.72 -8.55
C ARG A 153 -0.21 5.53 -7.33
N SER A 154 0.87 5.10 -6.67
CA SER A 154 1.35 5.69 -5.43
C SER A 154 2.83 6.06 -5.55
N PHE A 155 3.14 7.33 -5.37
CA PHE A 155 4.49 7.86 -5.47
C PHE A 155 4.98 8.29 -4.09
N GLY A 156 6.11 7.74 -3.65
CA GLY A 156 6.66 7.96 -2.32
C GLY A 156 8.07 8.57 -2.35
N GLN A 157 8.30 9.56 -3.20
CA GLN A 157 9.63 10.18 -3.33
C GLN A 157 10.16 10.73 -2.00
N LYS A 158 9.28 11.23 -1.12
CA LYS A 158 9.65 11.71 0.21
C LYS A 158 10.15 10.63 1.17
N VAL A 159 9.81 9.38 0.90
CA VAL A 159 10.25 8.20 1.67
C VAL A 159 11.27 7.35 0.89
N ALA A 160 11.89 7.94 -0.15
CA ALA A 160 12.89 7.31 -1.02
C ALA A 160 12.37 6.06 -1.78
N VAL A 161 11.07 6.03 -2.07
CA VAL A 161 10.42 5.04 -2.93
C VAL A 161 9.78 5.79 -4.09
N PRO A 162 10.41 5.83 -5.28
CA PRO A 162 9.89 6.59 -6.41
C PRO A 162 8.45 6.23 -6.79
N GLU A 163 8.13 4.94 -6.78
CA GLU A 163 6.78 4.41 -6.94
C GLU A 163 6.63 3.12 -6.14
N ASP A 164 5.58 3.04 -5.30
CA ASP A 164 5.24 1.83 -4.56
C ASP A 164 4.53 0.84 -5.50
N PRO A 165 4.94 -0.42 -5.57
CA PRO A 165 4.33 -1.40 -6.46
C PRO A 165 2.87 -1.71 -6.14
N VAL A 166 2.48 -1.82 -4.85
CA VAL A 166 1.09 -2.01 -4.38
C VAL A 166 0.96 -1.47 -2.96
N CYS A 167 0.44 -0.27 -2.81
CA CYS A 167 0.41 0.48 -1.56
C CYS A 167 -0.88 0.28 -0.77
N GLY A 168 -0.85 -0.59 0.25
CA GLY A 168 -2.01 -0.82 1.13
C GLY A 168 -2.42 0.45 1.88
N SER A 169 -1.46 1.22 2.45
CA SER A 169 -1.77 2.43 3.23
C SER A 169 -2.44 3.52 2.39
N ALA A 170 -2.05 3.68 1.12
CA ALA A 170 -2.71 4.62 0.20
C ALA A 170 -4.18 4.24 -0.02
N HIS A 171 -4.48 2.93 -0.04
CA HIS A 171 -5.84 2.45 -0.28
C HIS A 171 -6.76 2.60 0.93
N CYS A 172 -6.24 2.89 2.12
CA CYS A 172 -7.07 3.34 3.25
C CYS A 172 -7.78 4.68 2.95
N GLN A 173 -7.20 5.54 2.10
CA GLN A 173 -7.80 6.80 1.64
C GLN A 173 -8.51 6.63 0.28
N ILE A 174 -7.87 5.97 -0.68
CA ILE A 174 -8.40 5.79 -2.04
C ILE A 174 -9.71 4.99 -2.02
N ALA A 175 -9.74 3.86 -1.31
CA ALA A 175 -10.93 3.01 -1.27
C ALA A 175 -12.08 3.68 -0.49
N ASP A 176 -11.79 4.42 0.58
CA ASP A 176 -12.78 5.22 1.31
C ASP A 176 -13.44 6.26 0.40
N TYR A 177 -12.64 6.99 -0.38
CA TYR A 177 -13.14 7.93 -1.38
C TYR A 177 -14.07 7.24 -2.40
N TRP A 178 -13.62 6.13 -3.00
CA TRP A 178 -14.42 5.44 -4.01
C TRP A 178 -15.64 4.72 -3.43
N ALA A 179 -15.58 4.21 -2.21
CA ALA A 179 -16.71 3.64 -1.50
C ALA A 179 -17.84 4.69 -1.33
N SER A 180 -17.47 5.90 -0.95
CA SER A 180 -18.39 7.04 -0.85
C SER A 180 -18.94 7.44 -2.22
N MET A 181 -18.09 7.57 -3.24
CA MET A 181 -18.52 8.00 -4.59
C MET A 181 -19.44 7.00 -5.28
N LEU A 182 -19.18 5.70 -5.09
CA LEU A 182 -19.96 4.63 -5.72
C LEU A 182 -21.11 4.12 -4.84
N ASN A 183 -21.21 4.61 -3.60
CA ASN A 183 -22.16 4.14 -2.58
C ASN A 183 -22.06 2.60 -2.40
N LYS A 184 -20.84 2.09 -2.25
CA LYS A 184 -20.51 0.65 -2.07
C LYS A 184 -19.66 0.49 -0.82
N LYS A 185 -19.78 -0.64 -0.13
CA LYS A 185 -18.85 -1.02 0.95
C LYS A 185 -17.62 -1.76 0.43
N GLU A 186 -17.77 -2.52 -0.63
CA GLU A 186 -16.71 -3.32 -1.24
C GLU A 186 -16.15 -2.60 -2.47
N ILE A 187 -14.85 -2.37 -2.49
CA ILE A 187 -14.12 -1.72 -3.59
C ILE A 187 -13.05 -2.66 -4.11
N HIS A 188 -13.14 -3.02 -5.37
CA HIS A 188 -12.05 -3.63 -6.11
C HIS A 188 -11.19 -2.52 -6.71
N ALA A 189 -9.97 -2.35 -6.21
CA ALA A 189 -9.00 -1.39 -6.71
C ALA A 189 -7.88 -2.11 -7.47
N TYR A 190 -7.38 -1.49 -8.54
CA TYR A 190 -6.19 -1.95 -9.24
C TYR A 190 -5.10 -0.89 -9.18
N GLN A 191 -3.95 -1.20 -8.58
CA GLN A 191 -2.79 -0.30 -8.61
C GLN A 191 -1.98 -0.58 -9.88
N ALA A 192 -1.91 0.43 -10.78
CA ALA A 192 -1.33 0.33 -12.11
C ALA A 192 0.15 0.73 -12.14
N SER A 193 0.94 0.28 -11.14
CA SER A 193 2.40 0.38 -11.19
C SER A 193 2.98 -0.55 -12.26
N ALA A 194 4.30 -0.50 -12.49
CA ALA A 194 4.97 -1.42 -13.43
C ALA A 194 4.75 -2.91 -13.10
N ARG A 195 4.60 -3.26 -11.81
CA ARG A 195 4.24 -4.61 -11.36
C ARG A 195 2.74 -4.86 -11.50
N GLY A 196 1.93 -3.90 -11.10
CA GLY A 196 0.50 -4.02 -10.93
C GLY A 196 0.08 -4.86 -9.73
N GLY A 197 -1.17 -4.69 -9.31
CA GLY A 197 -1.77 -5.54 -8.27
C GLY A 197 -3.20 -5.16 -7.95
N ASP A 198 -3.96 -6.17 -7.59
CA ASP A 198 -5.35 -6.04 -7.15
C ASP A 198 -5.42 -5.89 -5.63
N LEU A 199 -6.28 -4.98 -5.18
CA LEU A 199 -6.63 -4.82 -3.77
C LEU A 199 -8.15 -4.93 -3.65
N TYR A 200 -8.58 -5.75 -2.70
CA TYR A 200 -9.98 -5.94 -2.37
C TYR A 200 -10.24 -5.28 -1.02
N CYS A 201 -10.93 -4.17 -1.03
CA CYS A 201 -11.13 -3.31 0.13
C CYS A 201 -12.58 -3.40 0.59
N GLU A 202 -12.81 -3.52 1.90
CA GLU A 202 -14.13 -3.55 2.51
C GLU A 202 -14.21 -2.51 3.63
N MET A 203 -15.15 -1.58 3.52
CA MET A 203 -15.44 -0.57 4.55
C MET A 203 -16.19 -1.22 5.70
N LEU A 204 -15.56 -1.28 6.88
CA LEU A 204 -16.12 -1.90 8.08
C LEU A 204 -17.02 -0.91 8.86
N ASP A 205 -18.03 -1.45 9.58
CA ASP A 205 -19.00 -0.62 10.32
C ASP A 205 -18.39 0.19 11.49
N ASN A 206 -17.17 -0.17 11.92
CA ASN A 206 -16.44 0.50 13.00
C ASN A 206 -15.54 1.66 12.52
N GLY A 207 -15.69 2.13 11.28
CA GLY A 207 -14.82 3.16 10.69
C GLY A 207 -13.41 2.69 10.37
N ARG A 208 -13.24 1.39 10.12
CA ARG A 208 -11.99 0.76 9.67
C ARG A 208 -12.18 0.20 8.27
N ILE A 209 -11.08 -0.24 7.67
CA ILE A 209 -11.06 -0.84 6.35
C ILE A 209 -10.30 -2.15 6.38
N ALA A 210 -10.91 -3.21 5.86
CA ALA A 210 -10.23 -4.44 5.55
C ALA A 210 -9.65 -4.37 4.14
N ILE A 211 -8.36 -4.64 3.99
CA ILE A 211 -7.68 -4.68 2.69
C ILE A 211 -7.12 -6.07 2.48
N ALA A 212 -7.56 -6.72 1.43
CA ALA A 212 -7.10 -8.04 1.03
C ALA A 212 -6.31 -8.00 -0.28
N GLY A 213 -5.30 -8.84 -0.37
CA GLY A 213 -4.49 -9.05 -1.56
C GLY A 213 -3.94 -10.46 -1.63
N GLU A 214 -3.29 -10.77 -2.73
CA GLU A 214 -2.64 -12.06 -2.98
C GLU A 214 -1.12 -11.92 -2.93
N ALA A 215 -0.42 -13.00 -2.67
CA ALA A 215 1.04 -13.07 -2.74
C ALA A 215 1.49 -14.39 -3.33
N VAL A 216 2.67 -14.41 -3.94
CA VAL A 216 3.31 -15.58 -4.51
C VAL A 216 4.76 -15.68 -4.06
N LEU A 217 5.25 -16.91 -3.86
CA LEU A 217 6.66 -17.14 -3.64
C LEU A 217 7.42 -17.01 -4.97
N VAL A 218 8.34 -16.07 -5.03
CA VAL A 218 9.18 -15.84 -6.22
C VAL A 218 10.49 -16.62 -6.12
N MET A 219 11.09 -16.63 -4.92
CA MET A 219 12.41 -17.21 -4.72
C MET A 219 12.62 -17.55 -3.24
N GLU A 220 13.37 -18.60 -2.98
CA GLU A 220 13.98 -18.94 -1.70
C GLU A 220 15.51 -18.97 -1.88
N SER A 221 16.27 -18.42 -0.93
CA SER A 221 17.72 -18.33 -1.03
C SER A 221 18.42 -18.51 0.30
N GLU A 222 19.66 -18.97 0.27
CA GLU A 222 20.54 -19.08 1.42
C GLU A 222 21.50 -17.89 1.47
N ILE A 223 21.70 -17.32 2.68
CA ILE A 223 22.54 -16.15 2.89
C ILE A 223 23.80 -16.59 3.63
N PHE A 224 24.97 -16.37 3.02
CA PHE A 224 26.29 -16.72 3.56
C PHE A 224 27.01 -15.53 4.22
N ALA A 225 26.30 -14.51 4.67
CA ALA A 225 26.86 -13.35 5.33
C ALA A 225 26.77 -13.46 6.85
N GLU A 226 27.84 -13.07 7.56
CA GLU A 226 27.77 -12.78 8.99
C GLU A 226 26.98 -11.49 9.19
N LEU A 227 25.82 -11.56 9.87
CA LEU A 227 24.89 -10.46 10.09
C LEU A 227 25.28 -9.56 11.28
#